data_1ac06de6a4f4cd777f540bb704ef3b76
#
_entry.id   1ac06de6a4f4cd777f540bb704ef3b76
#
_cell.length_a   1.000
_cell.length_b   1.000
_cell.length_c   1.000
_cell.angle_alpha   90.00
_cell.angle_beta   90.00
_cell.angle_gamma   90.00
#
_symmetry.space_group_name_H-M   'P 1'
#
loop_
_entity.id
_entity.type
_entity.pdbx_description
1 polymer ?
#
loop_
_entity_poly.entity_id
_entity_poly.type
_entity_poly.pdbx_seq_one_letter_code
_entity_poly.pdbx_strand_id
1 'polypeptide(L)'
;ESFDKYNIENGNFRTAEKVYRSQWKDIEAAGVTLYENYYIEEDLDNGSTMRFFKNREKVNKVCLMKGEMPSGQGEIAIDRMYADNNSLKVGDTLIRGEKSWKITGLVALSDYSALFQNNNDSMFDSVKFGVAIVTPEEFENLDQEKLRYNYAWIYDHQPKNEKEEKKVSENLMEDIGKVVALETF
;
A
#
# COMPACT_ATOMS: atom_id res chain seq x y z
N GLU A 1 -17.68 -12.86 6.13
CA GLU A 1 -16.66 -13.90 5.85
C GLU A 1 -15.56 -13.45 4.87
N SER A 2 -15.90 -12.66 3.84
CA SER A 2 -14.91 -12.22 2.85
C SER A 2 -13.92 -11.17 3.37
N PHE A 3 -14.30 -10.38 4.37
CA PHE A 3 -13.43 -9.31 4.90
C PHE A 3 -12.27 -9.86 5.74
N ASP A 4 -12.50 -10.93 6.51
CA ASP A 4 -11.46 -11.54 7.34
C ASP A 4 -10.35 -12.16 6.50
N LYS A 5 -10.69 -12.64 5.29
CA LYS A 5 -9.74 -13.27 4.38
C LYS A 5 -8.62 -12.32 3.95
N TYR A 6 -8.93 -11.05 3.75
CA TYR A 6 -7.97 -10.05 3.25
C TYR A 6 -7.34 -9.22 4.35
N ASN A 7 -7.86 -9.30 5.57
CA ASN A 7 -7.39 -8.55 6.74
C ASN A 7 -7.23 -7.06 6.43
N ILE A 8 -8.35 -6.42 6.10
CA ILE A 8 -8.38 -5.03 5.62
C ILE A 8 -8.06 -4.06 6.75
N GLU A 9 -7.17 -3.10 6.48
CA GLU A 9 -6.79 -2.08 7.43
C GLU A 9 -7.97 -1.20 7.88
N ASN A 10 -7.90 -0.71 9.12
CA ASN A 10 -8.80 0.34 9.60
C ASN A 10 -8.26 1.73 9.28
N GLY A 11 -6.95 1.85 9.10
CA GLY A 11 -6.31 3.07 8.68
C GLY A 11 -4.85 2.85 8.35
N ASN A 12 -4.20 3.92 7.93
CA ASN A 12 -2.77 3.91 7.63
C ASN A 12 -2.15 5.25 8.02
N PHE A 13 -0.84 5.25 8.17
CA PHE A 13 -0.08 6.47 8.37
C PHE A 13 1.31 6.31 7.75
N ARG A 14 1.93 7.43 7.43
CA ARG A 14 3.28 7.48 6.90
C ARG A 14 4.15 8.37 7.78
N THR A 15 5.36 7.92 8.04
CA THR A 15 6.32 8.63 8.88
C THR A 15 7.55 9.06 8.08
N ALA A 16 8.20 10.13 8.53
CA ALA A 16 9.42 10.64 7.89
C ALA A 16 10.59 9.64 8.01
N GLU A 17 10.64 8.93 9.13
CA GLU A 17 11.69 7.95 9.41
C GLU A 17 11.08 6.61 9.77
N LYS A 18 11.86 5.55 9.65
CA LYS A 18 11.43 4.20 10.00
C LYS A 18 11.09 4.11 11.49
N VAL A 19 9.95 3.48 11.80
CA VAL A 19 9.61 3.11 13.18
C VAL A 19 10.18 1.70 13.43
N TYR A 20 11.13 1.59 14.34
CA TYR A 20 11.76 0.31 14.64
C TYR A 20 10.81 -0.59 15.45
N ARG A 21 10.96 -1.90 15.28
CA ARG A 21 10.10 -2.89 15.96
C ARG A 21 10.07 -2.70 17.48
N SER A 22 11.19 -2.30 18.07
CA SER A 22 11.26 -2.01 19.51
C SER A 22 10.34 -0.86 19.96
N GLN A 23 9.96 0.02 19.02
CA GLN A 23 9.10 1.18 19.26
C GLN A 23 7.63 0.91 18.96
N TRP A 24 7.32 -0.17 18.25
CA TRP A 24 5.95 -0.48 17.83
C TRP A 24 5.01 -0.65 19.02
N LYS A 25 5.45 -1.27 20.10
CA LYS A 25 4.65 -1.47 21.29
C LYS A 25 4.14 -0.18 21.91
N ASP A 26 4.93 0.91 21.81
CA ASP A 26 4.56 2.22 22.35
C ASP A 26 3.42 2.85 21.53
N ILE A 27 3.37 2.55 20.24
CA ILE A 27 2.30 3.01 19.34
C ILE A 27 1.09 2.09 19.45
N GLU A 28 1.30 0.79 19.49
CA GLU A 28 0.23 -0.21 19.59
C GLU A 28 -0.53 -0.13 20.92
N ALA A 29 0.06 0.53 21.92
CA ALA A 29 -0.60 0.78 23.20
C ALA A 29 -1.91 1.60 23.06
N ALA A 30 -2.09 2.30 21.94
CA ALA A 30 -3.34 3.01 21.64
C ALA A 30 -4.53 2.08 21.37
N GLY A 31 -4.28 0.76 21.22
CA GLY A 31 -5.32 -0.24 20.97
C GLY A 31 -5.38 -0.73 19.54
N VAL A 32 -4.25 -0.74 18.86
CA VAL A 32 -4.15 -1.18 17.46
C VAL A 32 -2.97 -2.14 17.28
N THR A 33 -3.00 -2.90 16.19
CA THR A 33 -1.89 -3.70 15.71
C THR A 33 -1.34 -3.08 14.44
N LEU A 34 -0.03 -2.88 14.37
CA LEU A 34 0.65 -2.27 13.23
C LEU A 34 1.15 -3.33 12.25
N TYR A 35 1.22 -2.94 10.98
CA TYR A 35 1.79 -3.74 9.90
C TYR A 35 2.63 -2.86 9.00
N GLU A 36 3.80 -3.34 8.57
CA GLU A 36 4.56 -2.69 7.52
C GLU A 36 3.78 -2.73 6.21
N ASN A 37 3.72 -1.59 5.53
CA ASN A 37 3.12 -1.49 4.21
C ASN A 37 3.88 -0.45 3.40
N TYR A 38 5.20 -0.61 3.37
CA TYR A 38 6.11 0.31 2.70
C TYR A 38 5.90 0.28 1.20
N TYR A 39 6.17 1.42 0.55
CA TYR A 39 6.06 1.50 -0.89
C TYR A 39 7.14 2.39 -1.49
N ILE A 40 7.33 2.23 -2.79
CA ILE A 40 8.19 3.07 -3.61
C ILE A 40 7.37 3.52 -4.81
N GLU A 41 7.37 4.81 -5.12
CA GLU A 41 6.72 5.34 -6.33
C GLU A 41 7.75 5.56 -7.43
N GLU A 42 7.37 5.19 -8.65
CA GLU A 42 8.15 5.44 -9.85
C GLU A 42 7.27 6.10 -10.91
N ASP A 43 7.83 7.09 -11.59
CA ASP A 43 7.18 7.72 -12.74
C ASP A 43 7.52 6.92 -13.99
N LEU A 44 6.49 6.41 -14.65
CA LEU A 44 6.67 5.58 -15.84
C LEU A 44 6.77 6.43 -17.10
N ASP A 45 7.33 5.86 -18.18
CA ASP A 45 7.48 6.54 -19.45
C ASP A 45 6.13 6.94 -20.07
N ASN A 46 5.05 6.26 -19.71
CA ASN A 46 3.70 6.59 -20.18
C ASN A 46 3.06 7.77 -19.43
N GLY A 47 3.78 8.42 -18.52
CA GLY A 47 3.27 9.56 -17.74
C GLY A 47 2.55 9.18 -16.45
N SER A 48 2.43 7.89 -16.15
CA SER A 48 1.79 7.42 -14.92
C SER A 48 2.77 7.38 -13.75
N THR A 49 2.24 7.54 -12.54
CA THR A 49 2.96 7.21 -11.30
C THR A 49 2.50 5.83 -10.84
N MET A 50 3.45 4.94 -10.64
CA MET A 50 3.17 3.59 -10.15
C MET A 50 3.73 3.43 -8.73
N ARG A 51 2.86 3.03 -7.82
CA ARG A 51 3.22 2.76 -6.42
C ARG A 51 3.42 1.27 -6.24
N PHE A 52 4.67 0.89 -5.93
CA PHE A 52 5.09 -0.51 -5.80
C PHE A 52 5.05 -0.95 -4.35
N PHE A 53 4.39 -2.08 -4.09
CA PHE A 53 4.39 -2.77 -2.80
C PHE A 53 4.95 -4.18 -2.98
N LYS A 54 5.59 -4.69 -1.93
CA LYS A 54 5.84 -6.13 -1.84
C LYS A 54 4.50 -6.86 -1.66
N ASN A 55 4.43 -8.12 -2.08
CA ASN A 55 3.25 -8.93 -1.87
C ASN A 55 2.87 -8.93 -0.38
N ARG A 56 1.59 -8.72 -0.13
CA ARG A 56 1.05 -8.54 1.22
C ARG A 56 0.53 -9.86 1.76
N GLU A 57 1.18 -10.35 2.81
CA GLU A 57 0.84 -11.63 3.41
C GLU A 57 -0.02 -11.50 4.67
N LYS A 58 0.02 -10.34 5.34
CA LYS A 58 -0.60 -10.15 6.66
C LYS A 58 -1.76 -9.17 6.69
N VAL A 59 -1.69 -8.11 5.90
CA VAL A 59 -2.69 -7.03 5.90
C VAL A 59 -2.97 -6.60 4.48
N ASN A 60 -4.19 -6.16 4.21
CA ASN A 60 -4.61 -5.68 2.88
C ASN A 60 -4.20 -6.66 1.77
N LYS A 61 -4.43 -7.92 2.00
CA LYS A 61 -4.10 -8.96 1.03
C LYS A 61 -4.82 -8.70 -0.27
N VAL A 62 -4.09 -8.86 -1.38
CA VAL A 62 -4.67 -8.60 -2.70
C VAL A 62 -5.52 -9.77 -3.17
N CYS A 63 -6.52 -9.46 -4.02
CA CYS A 63 -7.32 -10.46 -4.69
C CYS A 63 -6.83 -10.59 -6.13
N LEU A 64 -6.30 -11.74 -6.50
CA LEU A 64 -5.90 -12.01 -7.88
C LEU A 64 -7.17 -12.19 -8.72
N MET A 65 -7.34 -11.31 -9.72
CA MET A 65 -8.50 -11.31 -10.59
C MET A 65 -8.23 -12.01 -11.91
N LYS A 66 -6.99 -11.97 -12.39
CA LYS A 66 -6.59 -12.58 -13.68
C LYS A 66 -5.10 -12.85 -13.69
N GLY A 67 -4.68 -13.89 -14.39
CA GLY A 67 -3.27 -14.25 -14.52
C GLY A 67 -2.69 -14.86 -13.26
N GLU A 68 -1.45 -14.54 -12.97
CA GLU A 68 -0.70 -15.08 -11.84
C GLU A 68 0.00 -13.96 -11.07
N MET A 69 0.27 -14.19 -9.78
CA MET A 69 1.10 -13.30 -9.00
C MET A 69 2.54 -13.34 -9.52
N PRO A 70 3.29 -12.23 -9.40
CA PRO A 70 4.69 -12.22 -9.81
C PRO A 70 5.50 -13.26 -9.01
N SER A 71 6.43 -13.93 -9.67
CA SER A 71 7.27 -14.96 -9.06
C SER A 71 8.76 -14.67 -9.16
N GLY A 72 9.15 -13.62 -9.87
CA GLY A 72 10.56 -13.29 -10.08
C GLY A 72 10.78 -11.83 -10.40
N GLN A 73 12.05 -11.52 -10.69
CA GLN A 73 12.45 -10.16 -11.06
C GLN A 73 11.83 -9.75 -12.39
N GLY A 74 11.50 -8.48 -12.51
CA GLY A 74 10.91 -7.94 -13.73
C GLY A 74 9.45 -8.32 -13.95
N GLU A 75 8.81 -8.95 -12.98
CA GLU A 75 7.39 -9.31 -13.03
C GLU A 75 6.58 -8.49 -12.04
N ILE A 76 5.37 -8.09 -12.45
CA ILE A 76 4.46 -7.32 -11.61
C ILE A 76 3.02 -7.82 -11.77
N ALA A 77 2.23 -7.65 -10.71
CA ALA A 77 0.78 -7.67 -10.80
C ALA A 77 0.31 -6.23 -10.59
N ILE A 78 -0.61 -5.77 -11.41
CA ILE A 78 -1.09 -4.38 -11.34
C ILE A 78 -2.57 -4.33 -10.99
N ASP A 79 -2.98 -3.18 -10.45
CA ASP A 79 -4.36 -2.90 -10.17
C ASP A 79 -5.21 -2.99 -11.45
N ARG A 80 -6.32 -3.72 -11.35
CA ARG A 80 -7.23 -3.93 -12.47
C ARG A 80 -7.80 -2.62 -13.03
N MET A 81 -8.12 -1.65 -12.17
CA MET A 81 -8.71 -0.38 -12.62
C MET A 81 -7.71 0.42 -13.48
N TYR A 82 -6.45 0.48 -13.05
CA TYR A 82 -5.39 1.11 -13.83
C TYR A 82 -5.20 0.38 -15.16
N ALA A 83 -5.19 -0.94 -15.15
CA ALA A 83 -5.04 -1.74 -16.37
C ALA A 83 -6.18 -1.47 -17.35
N ASP A 84 -7.41 -1.48 -16.88
CA ASP A 84 -8.59 -1.23 -17.73
C ASP A 84 -8.54 0.18 -18.35
N ASN A 85 -8.19 1.19 -17.55
CA ASN A 85 -8.14 2.57 -18.01
C ASN A 85 -6.98 2.87 -18.97
N ASN A 86 -5.95 2.04 -18.96
CA ASN A 86 -4.78 2.19 -19.84
C ASN A 86 -4.69 1.11 -20.92
N SER A 87 -5.76 0.33 -21.09
CA SER A 87 -5.84 -0.76 -22.08
C SER A 87 -4.69 -1.77 -21.95
N LEU A 88 -4.31 -2.06 -20.72
CA LEU A 88 -3.26 -3.02 -20.40
C LEU A 88 -3.85 -4.38 -20.02
N LYS A 89 -3.13 -5.43 -20.36
CA LYS A 89 -3.53 -6.81 -20.07
C LYS A 89 -2.35 -7.63 -19.63
N VAL A 90 -2.61 -8.81 -19.09
CA VAL A 90 -1.58 -9.80 -18.76
C VAL A 90 -0.73 -10.08 -20.00
N GLY A 91 0.59 -10.03 -19.85
CA GLY A 91 1.56 -10.17 -20.93
C GLY A 91 2.12 -8.85 -21.44
N ASP A 92 1.45 -7.73 -21.18
CA ASP A 92 1.96 -6.41 -21.55
C ASP A 92 3.10 -6.00 -20.62
N THR A 93 3.84 -4.96 -21.03
CA THR A 93 5.02 -4.47 -20.31
C THR A 93 4.85 -3.01 -19.95
N LEU A 94 5.25 -2.64 -18.74
CA LEU A 94 5.40 -1.25 -18.32
C LEU A 94 6.88 -0.88 -18.32
N ILE A 95 7.19 0.37 -18.69
CA ILE A 95 8.56 0.82 -18.95
C ILE A 95 8.87 2.11 -18.18
N ARG A 96 10.09 2.14 -17.60
CA ARG A 96 10.70 3.33 -17.05
C ARG A 96 12.18 3.35 -17.46
N GLY A 97 12.50 4.15 -18.46
CA GLY A 97 13.86 4.21 -19.02
C GLY A 97 14.31 2.85 -19.52
N GLU A 98 15.39 2.32 -18.99
CA GLU A 98 15.93 1.01 -19.33
C GLU A 98 15.27 -0.14 -18.56
N LYS A 99 14.48 0.18 -17.54
CA LYS A 99 13.74 -0.81 -16.75
C LYS A 99 12.40 -1.15 -17.39
N SER A 100 12.06 -2.42 -17.37
CA SER A 100 10.75 -2.89 -17.83
C SER A 100 10.22 -3.97 -16.89
N TRP A 101 8.89 -4.02 -16.76
CA TRP A 101 8.19 -5.00 -15.94
C TRP A 101 7.11 -5.66 -16.77
N LYS A 102 7.11 -6.98 -16.78
CA LYS A 102 6.05 -7.75 -17.42
C LYS A 102 4.87 -7.90 -16.46
N ILE A 103 3.68 -7.60 -16.96
CA ILE A 103 2.44 -7.78 -16.20
C ILE A 103 2.08 -9.26 -16.23
N THR A 104 2.13 -9.93 -15.07
CA THR A 104 1.76 -11.34 -14.95
C THR A 104 0.35 -11.54 -14.44
N GLY A 105 -0.20 -10.55 -13.74
CA GLY A 105 -1.53 -10.65 -13.16
C GLY A 105 -2.20 -9.29 -12.96
N LEU A 106 -3.52 -9.34 -12.82
CA LEU A 106 -4.34 -8.19 -12.45
C LEU A 106 -4.97 -8.46 -11.09
N VAL A 107 -4.92 -7.47 -10.20
CA VAL A 107 -5.37 -7.60 -8.82
C VAL A 107 -6.41 -6.55 -8.46
N ALA A 108 -7.23 -6.87 -7.46
CA ALA A 108 -8.07 -5.91 -6.77
C ALA A 108 -7.46 -5.62 -5.41
N LEU A 109 -7.48 -4.35 -5.02
CA LEU A 109 -6.86 -3.85 -3.81
C LEU A 109 -7.92 -3.18 -2.93
N SER A 110 -8.07 -3.63 -1.70
CA SER A 110 -9.07 -3.09 -0.78
C SER A 110 -8.76 -1.68 -0.31
N ASP A 111 -7.47 -1.35 -0.17
CA ASP A 111 -6.99 -0.04 0.29
C ASP A 111 -6.90 1.00 -0.85
N TYR A 112 -7.08 0.58 -2.10
CA TYR A 112 -7.04 1.46 -3.28
C TYR A 112 -8.27 1.28 -4.16
N SER A 113 -9.42 1.10 -3.55
CA SER A 113 -10.68 0.87 -4.29
C SER A 113 -11.05 2.04 -5.22
N ALA A 114 -10.59 3.25 -4.94
CA ALA A 114 -10.83 4.44 -5.75
C ALA A 114 -9.56 4.99 -6.43
N LEU A 115 -8.40 4.35 -6.23
CA LEU A 115 -7.10 4.75 -6.81
C LEU A 115 -6.74 6.23 -6.61
N PHE A 116 -6.93 6.74 -5.39
CA PHE A 116 -6.39 8.04 -5.02
C PHE A 116 -4.94 7.90 -4.59
N GLN A 117 -4.08 8.75 -5.12
CA GLN A 117 -2.66 8.76 -4.77
C GLN A 117 -2.44 9.17 -3.31
N ASN A 118 -3.20 10.15 -2.83
CA ASN A 118 -3.14 10.62 -1.45
C ASN A 118 -4.53 10.64 -0.84
N ASN A 119 -4.61 10.50 0.47
CA ASN A 119 -5.88 10.50 1.21
C ASN A 119 -6.70 11.79 1.04
N ASN A 120 -6.01 12.89 0.70
CA ASN A 120 -6.65 14.20 0.52
C ASN A 120 -7.05 14.49 -0.93
N ASP A 121 -6.77 13.57 -1.85
CA ASP A 121 -7.13 13.76 -3.25
C ASP A 121 -8.65 13.67 -3.39
N SER A 122 -9.23 14.67 -4.06
CA SER A 122 -10.67 14.74 -4.28
C SER A 122 -11.10 14.22 -5.65
N MET A 123 -10.15 13.93 -6.52
CA MET A 123 -10.40 13.46 -7.87
C MET A 123 -9.86 12.05 -8.08
N PHE A 124 -10.67 11.22 -8.69
CA PHE A 124 -10.29 9.89 -9.13
C PHE A 124 -9.37 9.99 -10.34
N ASP A 125 -8.15 9.45 -10.25
CA ASP A 125 -7.16 9.49 -11.32
C ASP A 125 -6.54 8.11 -11.59
N SER A 126 -7.38 7.15 -11.94
CA SER A 126 -6.96 5.78 -12.27
C SER A 126 -6.24 5.66 -13.61
N VAL A 127 -6.17 6.76 -14.38
CA VAL A 127 -5.42 6.79 -15.65
C VAL A 127 -3.94 7.06 -15.39
N LYS A 128 -3.64 7.93 -14.43
CA LYS A 128 -2.26 8.39 -14.16
C LYS A 128 -1.64 7.80 -12.91
N PHE A 129 -2.42 7.14 -12.09
CA PHE A 129 -1.93 6.52 -10.86
C PHE A 129 -2.35 5.07 -10.80
N GLY A 130 -1.39 4.19 -10.54
CA GLY A 130 -1.65 2.77 -10.39
C GLY A 130 -0.85 2.19 -9.24
N VAL A 131 -1.23 0.98 -8.85
CA VAL A 131 -0.56 0.22 -7.80
C VAL A 131 -0.05 -1.09 -8.41
N ALA A 132 1.18 -1.45 -8.07
CA ALA A 132 1.81 -2.69 -8.51
C ALA A 132 2.26 -3.49 -7.30
N ILE A 133 2.15 -4.81 -7.43
CA ILE A 133 2.65 -5.78 -6.45
C ILE A 133 3.84 -6.49 -7.09
N VAL A 134 4.94 -6.57 -6.34
CA VAL A 134 6.18 -7.21 -6.79
C VAL A 134 6.67 -8.20 -5.75
N THR A 135 7.62 -9.04 -6.14
CA THR A 135 8.35 -9.90 -5.19
C THR A 135 9.26 -9.05 -4.30
N PRO A 136 9.66 -9.55 -3.11
CA PRO A 136 10.63 -8.84 -2.28
C PRO A 136 11.93 -8.53 -3.01
N GLU A 137 12.41 -9.42 -3.86
CA GLU A 137 13.63 -9.22 -4.64
C GLU A 137 13.51 -8.08 -5.62
N GLU A 138 12.39 -8.00 -6.35
CA GLU A 138 12.14 -6.89 -7.28
C GLU A 138 11.97 -5.57 -6.52
N PHE A 139 11.33 -5.59 -5.37
CA PHE A 139 11.18 -4.40 -4.54
C PHE A 139 12.55 -3.83 -4.12
N GLU A 140 13.49 -4.70 -3.77
CA GLU A 140 14.85 -4.29 -3.40
C GLU A 140 15.64 -3.71 -4.60
N ASN A 141 15.28 -4.08 -5.82
CA ASN A 141 15.90 -3.52 -7.03
C ASN A 141 15.36 -2.14 -7.40
N LEU A 142 14.30 -1.67 -6.77
CA LEU A 142 13.79 -0.32 -6.97
C LEU A 142 14.67 0.69 -6.22
N ASP A 143 14.48 1.97 -6.55
CA ASP A 143 15.24 3.06 -5.91
C ASP A 143 14.86 3.18 -4.42
N GLN A 144 15.70 2.65 -3.55
CA GLN A 144 15.48 2.63 -2.10
C GLN A 144 15.49 4.03 -1.47
N GLU A 145 16.05 5.03 -2.13
CA GLU A 145 16.00 6.41 -1.66
C GLU A 145 14.57 6.97 -1.70
N LYS A 146 13.72 6.36 -2.52
CA LYS A 146 12.30 6.72 -2.63
C LYS A 146 11.39 5.93 -1.68
N LEU A 147 11.95 5.07 -0.85
CA LEU A 147 11.19 4.25 0.10
C LEU A 147 10.38 5.13 1.04
N ARG A 148 9.09 4.81 1.20
CA ARG A 148 8.18 5.50 2.11
C ARG A 148 7.75 4.56 3.23
N TYR A 149 7.88 5.02 4.46
CA TYR A 149 7.57 4.26 5.66
C TYR A 149 6.09 4.39 5.97
N ASN A 150 5.30 3.60 5.26
CA ASN A 150 3.86 3.53 5.40
C ASN A 150 3.49 2.33 6.27
N TYR A 151 2.52 2.52 7.16
CA TYR A 151 2.06 1.49 8.09
C TYR A 151 0.54 1.39 8.01
N ALA A 152 0.06 0.16 7.97
CA ALA A 152 -1.36 -0.12 8.12
C ALA A 152 -1.63 -0.47 9.58
N TRP A 153 -2.82 -0.18 10.06
CA TRP A 153 -3.20 -0.56 11.41
C TRP A 153 -4.63 -1.09 11.46
N ILE A 154 -4.86 -1.98 12.40
CA ILE A 154 -6.15 -2.61 12.65
C ILE A 154 -6.45 -2.48 14.14
N TYR A 155 -7.71 -2.15 14.48
CA TYR A 155 -8.14 -2.14 15.87
C TYR A 155 -7.97 -3.52 16.51
N ASP A 156 -7.43 -3.56 17.73
CA ASP A 156 -7.38 -4.80 18.51
C ASP A 156 -8.79 -5.25 18.92
N HIS A 157 -9.64 -4.27 19.21
CA HIS A 157 -11.05 -4.46 19.52
C HIS A 157 -11.88 -3.43 18.80
N GLN A 158 -12.92 -3.88 18.11
CA GLN A 158 -13.81 -2.99 17.37
C GLN A 158 -14.39 -1.92 18.30
N PRO A 159 -14.23 -0.62 18.00
CA PRO A 159 -14.84 0.44 18.79
C PRO A 159 -16.36 0.30 18.82
N LYS A 160 -16.96 0.57 19.99
CA LYS A 160 -18.42 0.45 20.19
C LYS A 160 -19.20 1.60 19.58
N ASN A 161 -18.56 2.76 19.43
CA ASN A 161 -19.18 3.98 18.94
C ASN A 161 -18.13 4.96 18.41
N GLU A 162 -18.60 6.07 17.83
CA GLU A 162 -17.70 7.09 17.27
C GLU A 162 -16.79 7.75 18.31
N LYS A 163 -17.24 7.83 19.55
CA LYS A 163 -16.44 8.41 20.63
C LYS A 163 -15.23 7.56 20.96
N GLU A 164 -15.40 6.25 21.03
CA GLU A 164 -14.29 5.31 21.25
C GLU A 164 -13.34 5.31 20.05
N GLU A 165 -13.89 5.30 18.85
CA GLU A 165 -13.13 5.36 17.60
C GLU A 165 -12.23 6.60 17.56
N LYS A 166 -12.81 7.77 17.86
CA LYS A 166 -12.08 9.04 17.91
C LYS A 166 -10.97 9.01 18.96
N LYS A 167 -11.25 8.43 20.13
CA LYS A 167 -10.27 8.31 21.22
C LYS A 167 -9.07 7.47 20.81
N VAL A 168 -9.29 6.34 20.16
CA VAL A 168 -8.21 5.48 19.66
C VAL A 168 -7.38 6.23 18.63
N SER A 169 -8.02 6.90 17.67
CA SER A 169 -7.33 7.68 16.65
C SER A 169 -6.47 8.80 17.25
N GLU A 170 -7.00 9.55 18.19
CA GLU A 170 -6.27 10.63 18.85
C GLU A 170 -5.07 10.10 19.65
N ASN A 171 -5.26 9.02 20.40
CA ASN A 171 -4.18 8.37 21.14
C ASN A 171 -3.10 7.84 20.20
N LEU A 172 -3.52 7.24 19.08
CA LEU A 172 -2.62 6.72 18.08
C LEU A 172 -1.74 7.82 17.47
N MET A 173 -2.35 8.94 17.07
CA MET A 173 -1.61 10.09 16.54
C MET A 173 -0.62 10.65 17.56
N GLU A 174 -1.04 10.77 18.81
CA GLU A 174 -0.19 11.25 19.90
C GLU A 174 0.99 10.31 20.15
N ASP A 175 0.74 9.00 20.21
CA ASP A 175 1.78 7.99 20.45
C ASP A 175 2.79 7.93 19.31
N ILE A 176 2.33 8.05 18.07
CA ILE A 176 3.22 8.14 16.91
C ILE A 176 4.13 9.36 17.03
N GLY A 177 3.55 10.52 17.34
CA GLY A 177 4.28 11.79 17.43
C GLY A 177 5.36 11.81 18.50
N LYS A 178 5.27 10.95 19.51
CA LYS A 178 6.31 10.79 20.52
C LYS A 178 7.54 10.02 20.01
N VAL A 179 7.38 9.27 18.95
CA VAL A 179 8.41 8.37 18.44
C VAL A 179 9.06 8.93 17.19
N VAL A 180 8.28 9.51 16.29
CA VAL A 180 8.72 9.89 14.95
C VAL A 180 7.84 11.01 14.38
N ALA A 181 8.37 11.76 13.43
CA ALA A 181 7.59 12.76 12.70
C ALA A 181 6.56 12.09 11.78
N LEU A 182 5.29 12.45 11.97
CA LEU A 182 4.19 11.96 11.18
C LEU A 182 4.05 12.81 9.92
N GLU A 183 3.99 12.16 8.74
CA GLU A 183 3.77 12.84 7.46
C GLU A 183 2.30 12.84 7.04
N THR A 184 1.65 11.68 7.14
CA THR A 184 0.22 11.53 6.83
C THR A 184 -0.44 10.58 7.82
N PHE A 185 -1.74 10.78 8.01
CA PHE A 185 -2.56 9.92 8.87
C PHE A 185 -3.93 9.64 8.26
#